data_51f69869fa32036ad294eb74d4014ff3
#
_entry.id   51f69869fa32036ad294eb74d4014ff3
#
_cell.length_a   1.000
_cell.length_b   1.000
_cell.length_c   1.000
_cell.angle_alpha   90.00
_cell.angle_beta   90.00
_cell.angle_gamma   90.00
#
_symmetry.space_group_name_H-M   'P 1'
#
loop_
_entity.id
_entity.type
_entity.pdbx_description
1 polymer ?
#
loop_
_entity_poly.entity_id
_entity_poly.type
_entity_poly.pdbx_seq_one_letter_code
_entity_poly.pdbx_strand_id
1 'polypeptide(L)'
;NNFYYDGDILDFNKKKTMPTKALPLATIITIAASGSEMSSSCVISDRKTNFKGGFNSPTNYPLFSILDASLTKSVSEFQTCCGLVDIISHSFERYFCKSEDYQICDLFALGVIRNIVDLTPKLLNNLNDENLRKAMIETGTVSHNGFTSFGKVTSMPCHFVEHLISGKYPEIAHGLGLSWLLGPFMRRNYEVLKDKIKKFGHFVFDEDDPKVALDKFDEYINSLPFNKTMEDFGITSTEKEYYLSLLKPAL
;
A
#
# COMPACT_ATOMS: atom_id res chain seq x y z
N ASN A 1 -13.62 3.14 -17.31
CA ASN A 1 -13.54 3.40 -18.73
C ASN A 1 -14.96 3.49 -19.35
N ASN A 2 -15.56 4.68 -19.30
CA ASN A 2 -16.96 4.91 -19.76
C ASN A 2 -17.15 4.81 -21.28
N PHE A 3 -16.09 4.67 -22.07
CA PHE A 3 -16.22 4.63 -23.52
C PHE A 3 -17.07 3.45 -24.02
N TYR A 4 -17.03 2.34 -23.27
CA TYR A 4 -17.80 1.12 -23.60
C TYR A 4 -18.89 0.78 -22.59
N TYR A 5 -19.25 1.73 -21.72
CA TYR A 5 -20.25 1.51 -20.67
C TYR A 5 -21.13 2.75 -20.47
N ASP A 6 -22.44 2.60 -20.64
CA ASP A 6 -23.40 3.69 -20.58
C ASP A 6 -23.89 4.03 -19.16
N GLY A 7 -23.41 3.27 -18.14
CA GLY A 7 -23.77 3.49 -16.74
C GLY A 7 -22.82 4.45 -16.00
N ASP A 8 -23.01 4.56 -14.70
CA ASP A 8 -22.13 5.32 -13.82
C ASP A 8 -20.79 4.59 -13.66
N ILE A 9 -19.67 5.29 -13.86
CA ILE A 9 -18.33 4.73 -13.70
C ILE A 9 -18.09 4.16 -12.30
N LEU A 10 -18.73 4.71 -11.28
CA LEU A 10 -18.68 4.21 -9.90
C LEU A 10 -19.30 2.83 -9.73
N ASP A 11 -20.08 2.35 -10.69
CA ASP A 11 -20.66 0.99 -10.63
C ASP A 11 -19.57 -0.08 -10.61
N PHE A 12 -18.43 0.15 -11.27
CA PHE A 12 -17.26 -0.75 -11.19
C PHE A 12 -16.66 -0.75 -9.79
N ASN A 13 -16.41 0.43 -9.23
CA ASN A 13 -15.81 0.58 -7.90
C ASN A 13 -16.74 0.14 -6.77
N LYS A 14 -18.07 0.28 -6.98
CA LYS A 14 -19.12 -0.24 -6.09
C LYS A 14 -19.43 -1.73 -6.32
N LYS A 15 -18.67 -2.39 -7.22
CA LYS A 15 -18.79 -3.83 -7.54
C LYS A 15 -20.19 -4.26 -8.05
N LYS A 16 -20.94 -3.36 -8.66
CA LYS A 16 -22.25 -3.68 -9.27
C LYS A 16 -22.08 -4.37 -10.63
N THR A 17 -21.01 -4.04 -11.34
CA THR A 17 -20.64 -4.65 -12.62
C THR A 17 -19.12 -4.60 -12.81
N MET A 18 -18.61 -5.28 -13.84
CA MET A 18 -17.18 -5.29 -14.16
C MET A 18 -16.97 -4.90 -15.62
N PRO A 19 -15.89 -4.13 -15.93
CA PRO A 19 -15.59 -3.78 -17.30
C PRO A 19 -15.13 -4.99 -18.10
N THR A 20 -15.68 -5.18 -19.30
CA THR A 20 -15.29 -6.24 -20.24
C THR A 20 -14.34 -5.75 -21.31
N LYS A 21 -14.31 -4.43 -21.53
CA LYS A 21 -13.44 -3.76 -22.51
C LYS A 21 -12.93 -2.44 -21.95
N ALA A 22 -11.76 -2.03 -22.41
CA ALA A 22 -11.17 -0.73 -22.15
C ALA A 22 -10.47 -0.21 -23.42
N LEU A 23 -10.28 1.10 -23.49
CA LEU A 23 -9.35 1.67 -24.47
C LEU A 23 -7.93 1.23 -24.13
N PRO A 24 -7.04 1.09 -25.15
CA PRO A 24 -5.62 0.87 -24.90
C PRO A 24 -5.06 1.91 -23.91
N LEU A 25 -4.36 1.44 -22.89
CA LEU A 25 -3.76 2.27 -21.86
C LEU A 25 -2.24 2.14 -21.91
N ALA A 26 -1.54 3.24 -21.76
CA ALA A 26 -0.12 3.29 -21.50
C ALA A 26 0.16 4.21 -20.29
N THR A 27 1.23 3.98 -19.57
CA THR A 27 1.60 4.80 -18.40
C THR A 27 3.01 5.32 -18.49
N ILE A 28 3.22 6.51 -17.93
CA ILE A 28 4.54 7.10 -17.67
C ILE A 28 4.59 7.39 -16.18
N ILE A 29 5.48 6.74 -15.45
CA ILE A 29 5.52 6.82 -13.99
C ILE A 29 6.25 8.09 -13.56
N THR A 30 5.57 8.93 -12.79
CA THR A 30 6.11 10.18 -12.22
C THR A 30 6.23 10.14 -10.69
N ILE A 31 5.66 9.10 -10.06
CA ILE A 31 5.78 8.81 -8.63
C ILE A 31 5.73 7.30 -8.41
N ALA A 32 6.66 6.78 -7.61
CA ALA A 32 6.65 5.38 -7.21
C ALA A 32 5.79 5.21 -5.96
N ALA A 33 4.73 4.41 -6.05
CA ALA A 33 3.83 4.07 -4.95
C ALA A 33 2.97 2.85 -5.33
N SER A 34 1.82 3.07 -5.96
CA SER A 34 0.76 2.10 -6.24
C SER A 34 1.08 1.05 -7.31
N GLY A 35 2.27 1.06 -7.94
CA GLY A 35 2.63 0.09 -8.96
C GLY A 35 1.69 0.07 -10.19
N SER A 36 1.11 1.23 -10.56
CA SER A 36 0.13 1.34 -11.64
C SER A 36 0.63 0.89 -13.02
N GLU A 37 1.95 0.80 -13.18
CA GLU A 37 2.64 0.32 -14.39
C GLU A 37 2.43 -1.18 -14.66
N MET A 38 2.14 -1.97 -13.62
CA MET A 38 1.88 -3.41 -13.74
C MET A 38 0.71 -3.88 -12.86
N SER A 39 -0.21 -2.99 -12.52
CA SER A 39 -1.37 -3.29 -11.67
C SER A 39 -2.67 -3.31 -12.47
N SER A 40 -3.59 -4.17 -12.04
CA SER A 40 -4.98 -4.21 -12.53
C SER A 40 -5.93 -3.33 -11.72
N SER A 41 -5.41 -2.61 -10.71
CA SER A 41 -6.21 -1.83 -9.77
C SER A 41 -6.63 -0.49 -10.35
N CYS A 42 -7.85 -0.06 -10.03
CA CYS A 42 -8.36 1.27 -10.30
C CYS A 42 -9.13 1.76 -9.07
N VAL A 43 -8.73 2.91 -8.52
CA VAL A 43 -9.38 3.52 -7.36
C VAL A 43 -10.00 4.86 -7.77
N ILE A 44 -11.25 5.09 -7.38
CA ILE A 44 -11.95 6.35 -7.64
C ILE A 44 -12.49 6.89 -6.32
N SER A 45 -12.40 8.21 -6.16
CA SER A 45 -13.00 8.95 -5.05
C SER A 45 -14.20 9.75 -5.56
N ASP A 46 -15.33 9.65 -4.87
CA ASP A 46 -16.50 10.52 -5.03
C ASP A 46 -16.65 11.43 -3.82
N ARG A 47 -16.25 12.68 -3.98
CA ARG A 47 -16.31 13.68 -2.89
C ARG A 47 -17.73 14.02 -2.44
N LYS A 48 -18.75 13.77 -3.29
CA LYS A 48 -20.14 14.06 -2.93
C LYS A 48 -20.70 13.08 -1.91
N THR A 49 -20.24 11.84 -1.97
CA THR A 49 -20.71 10.76 -1.09
C THR A 49 -19.66 10.29 -0.11
N ASN A 50 -18.49 10.93 -0.06
CA ASN A 50 -17.32 10.50 0.71
C ASN A 50 -16.87 9.06 0.41
N PHE A 51 -17.18 8.59 -0.80
CA PHE A 51 -16.81 7.26 -1.24
C PHE A 51 -15.41 7.26 -1.83
N LYS A 52 -14.56 6.33 -1.40
CA LYS A 52 -13.32 5.95 -2.07
C LYS A 52 -13.27 4.43 -2.12
N GLY A 53 -13.03 3.87 -3.28
CA GLY A 53 -13.01 2.41 -3.44
C GLY A 53 -12.35 1.98 -4.73
N GLY A 54 -11.88 0.74 -4.75
CA GLY A 54 -11.17 0.16 -5.86
C GLY A 54 -11.82 -1.09 -6.42
N PHE A 55 -11.48 -1.40 -7.66
CA PHE A 55 -11.72 -2.69 -8.30
C PHE A 55 -10.49 -3.11 -9.10
N ASN A 56 -10.36 -4.41 -9.32
CA ASN A 56 -9.32 -4.98 -10.15
C ASN A 56 -9.95 -5.57 -11.41
N SER A 57 -9.36 -5.28 -12.57
CA SER A 57 -9.79 -5.85 -13.84
C SER A 57 -8.60 -6.06 -14.76
N PRO A 58 -8.54 -7.17 -15.52
CA PRO A 58 -7.54 -7.34 -16.57
C PRO A 58 -7.53 -6.19 -17.59
N THR A 59 -8.66 -5.49 -17.76
CA THR A 59 -8.78 -4.35 -18.67
C THR A 59 -8.02 -3.10 -18.19
N ASN A 60 -7.57 -3.07 -16.93
CA ASN A 60 -6.82 -1.94 -16.36
C ASN A 60 -5.30 -2.07 -16.57
N TYR A 61 -4.81 -3.23 -16.98
CA TYR A 61 -3.37 -3.35 -17.27
C TYR A 61 -2.96 -2.45 -18.43
N PRO A 62 -1.89 -1.65 -18.29
CA PRO A 62 -1.33 -0.92 -19.42
C PRO A 62 -0.70 -1.88 -20.44
N LEU A 63 -0.77 -1.52 -21.72
CA LEU A 63 -0.08 -2.24 -22.79
C LEU A 63 1.43 -2.12 -22.70
N PHE A 64 1.91 -0.96 -22.27
CA PHE A 64 3.30 -0.71 -21.94
C PHE A 64 3.39 0.42 -20.91
N SER A 65 4.53 0.49 -20.23
CA SER A 65 4.81 1.52 -19.23
C SER A 65 6.23 2.05 -19.42
N ILE A 66 6.40 3.35 -19.22
CA ILE A 66 7.71 4.01 -19.23
C ILE A 66 8.09 4.30 -17.77
N LEU A 67 9.22 3.73 -17.36
CA LEU A 67 9.77 3.88 -16.02
C LEU A 67 11.11 4.63 -16.13
N ASP A 68 11.03 5.94 -16.09
CA ASP A 68 12.19 6.84 -16.08
C ASP A 68 12.32 7.47 -14.68
N ALA A 69 13.33 7.04 -13.94
CA ALA A 69 13.58 7.50 -12.58
C ALA A 69 13.80 9.02 -12.50
N SER A 70 14.32 9.64 -13.55
CA SER A 70 14.54 11.08 -13.61
C SER A 70 13.25 11.89 -13.44
N LEU A 71 12.10 11.35 -13.89
CA LEU A 71 10.79 11.97 -13.77
C LEU A 71 10.25 12.01 -12.32
N THR A 72 10.85 11.25 -11.41
CA THR A 72 10.45 11.20 -10.00
C THR A 72 11.28 12.13 -9.11
N LYS A 73 12.32 12.77 -9.60
CA LYS A 73 13.23 13.61 -8.81
C LYS A 73 12.55 14.84 -8.17
N SER A 74 11.50 15.36 -8.80
CA SER A 74 10.75 16.51 -8.29
C SER A 74 9.71 16.13 -7.21
N VAL A 75 9.52 14.84 -6.93
CA VAL A 75 8.62 14.38 -5.87
C VAL A 75 9.17 14.80 -4.51
N SER A 76 8.35 15.51 -3.72
CA SER A 76 8.75 15.99 -2.40
C SER A 76 9.08 14.84 -1.44
N GLU A 77 9.84 15.14 -0.39
CA GLU A 77 10.15 14.18 0.68
C GLU A 77 8.88 13.55 1.26
N PHE A 78 7.88 14.39 1.59
CA PHE A 78 6.59 13.91 2.11
C PHE A 78 5.91 12.90 1.16
N GLN A 79 5.80 13.23 -0.12
CA GLN A 79 5.18 12.32 -1.11
C GLN A 79 6.04 11.09 -1.38
N THR A 80 7.36 11.20 -1.29
CA THR A 80 8.27 10.06 -1.36
C THR A 80 8.01 9.11 -0.19
N CYS A 81 7.89 9.62 1.05
CA CYS A 81 7.54 8.81 2.22
C CYS A 81 6.16 8.17 2.09
N CYS A 82 5.17 8.90 1.56
CA CYS A 82 3.86 8.31 1.25
C CYS A 82 3.98 7.12 0.29
N GLY A 83 4.80 7.25 -0.75
CA GLY A 83 5.06 6.17 -1.70
C GLY A 83 5.77 4.97 -1.06
N LEU A 84 6.78 5.20 -0.20
CA LEU A 84 7.49 4.14 0.52
C LEU A 84 6.53 3.33 1.41
N VAL A 85 5.65 4.02 2.17
CA VAL A 85 4.64 3.36 3.00
C VAL A 85 3.64 2.58 2.16
N ASP A 86 3.19 3.12 1.03
CA ASP A 86 2.25 2.46 0.13
C ASP A 86 2.85 1.17 -0.47
N ILE A 87 4.11 1.21 -0.92
CA ILE A 87 4.84 0.03 -1.40
C ILE A 87 4.96 -1.05 -0.31
N ILE A 88 5.32 -0.65 0.93
CA ILE A 88 5.35 -1.57 2.06
C ILE A 88 3.96 -2.16 2.28
N SER A 89 2.93 -1.34 2.37
CA SER A 89 1.59 -1.76 2.75
C SER A 89 0.98 -2.78 1.80
N HIS A 90 1.21 -2.65 0.48
CA HIS A 90 0.79 -3.64 -0.50
C HIS A 90 1.36 -5.04 -0.23
N SER A 91 2.67 -5.12 0.06
CA SER A 91 3.33 -6.39 0.36
C SER A 91 3.00 -6.90 1.76
N PHE A 92 2.93 -5.98 2.73
CA PHE A 92 2.59 -6.24 4.12
C PHE A 92 1.23 -6.93 4.26
N GLU A 93 0.18 -6.36 3.70
CA GLU A 93 -1.16 -6.91 3.82
C GLU A 93 -1.29 -8.27 3.12
N ARG A 94 -0.61 -8.45 1.98
CA ARG A 94 -0.55 -9.74 1.29
C ARG A 94 0.24 -10.78 2.06
N TYR A 95 1.32 -10.38 2.73
CA TYR A 95 2.08 -11.27 3.60
C TYR A 95 1.23 -11.74 4.79
N PHE A 96 0.51 -10.83 5.46
CA PHE A 96 -0.31 -11.14 6.62
C PHE A 96 -1.67 -11.80 6.33
N CYS A 97 -2.01 -12.03 5.06
CA CYS A 97 -3.13 -12.90 4.70
C CYS A 97 -2.82 -14.36 5.02
N LYS A 98 -3.87 -15.19 5.09
CA LYS A 98 -3.72 -16.64 5.19
C LYS A 98 -2.86 -17.16 4.02
N SER A 99 -1.86 -17.96 4.35
CA SER A 99 -1.02 -18.65 3.38
C SER A 99 -0.70 -20.03 3.89
N GLU A 100 -0.52 -20.97 2.97
CA GLU A 100 0.05 -22.27 3.27
C GLU A 100 1.57 -22.16 3.49
N ASP A 101 2.18 -23.16 4.08
CA ASP A 101 3.64 -23.19 4.26
C ASP A 101 4.37 -23.19 2.91
N TYR A 102 5.58 -22.63 2.89
CA TYR A 102 6.49 -22.58 1.73
C TYR A 102 6.03 -21.75 0.54
N GLN A 103 5.14 -20.81 0.74
CA GLN A 103 4.74 -19.95 -0.38
C GLN A 103 5.81 -18.94 -0.74
N ILE A 104 6.29 -19.01 -1.98
CA ILE A 104 7.30 -18.10 -2.53
C ILE A 104 6.84 -16.64 -2.51
N CYS A 105 5.54 -16.39 -2.61
CA CYS A 105 4.97 -15.04 -2.53
C CYS A 105 5.22 -14.36 -1.19
N ASP A 106 5.31 -15.11 -0.08
CA ASP A 106 5.67 -14.56 1.24
C ASP A 106 7.12 -14.05 1.24
N LEU A 107 8.05 -14.77 0.62
CA LEU A 107 9.43 -14.32 0.48
C LEU A 107 9.56 -13.10 -0.42
N PHE A 108 8.79 -13.01 -1.51
CA PHE A 108 8.74 -11.80 -2.32
C PHE A 108 8.19 -10.62 -1.53
N ALA A 109 7.13 -10.81 -0.74
CA ALA A 109 6.56 -9.75 0.08
C ALA A 109 7.55 -9.24 1.13
N LEU A 110 8.21 -10.16 1.86
CA LEU A 110 9.22 -9.82 2.85
C LEU A 110 10.44 -9.15 2.21
N GLY A 111 10.88 -9.62 1.05
CA GLY A 111 11.98 -9.02 0.30
C GLY A 111 11.68 -7.59 -0.16
N VAL A 112 10.45 -7.31 -0.63
CA VAL A 112 9.99 -5.96 -0.96
C VAL A 112 10.05 -5.06 0.27
N ILE A 113 9.51 -5.51 1.41
CA ILE A 113 9.48 -4.71 2.64
C ILE A 113 10.90 -4.43 3.13
N ARG A 114 11.76 -5.47 3.19
CA ARG A 114 13.18 -5.30 3.59
C ARG A 114 13.89 -4.29 2.70
N ASN A 115 13.73 -4.42 1.37
CA ASN A 115 14.39 -3.51 0.43
C ASN A 115 13.95 -2.05 0.65
N ILE A 116 12.68 -1.79 0.92
CA ILE A 116 12.20 -0.43 1.20
C ILE A 116 12.73 0.08 2.53
N VAL A 117 12.75 -0.75 3.58
CA VAL A 117 13.31 -0.36 4.89
C VAL A 117 14.79 0.04 4.74
N ASP A 118 15.59 -0.74 4.02
CA ASP A 118 17.02 -0.47 3.77
C ASP A 118 17.25 0.72 2.82
N LEU A 119 16.34 0.95 1.87
CA LEU A 119 16.40 2.04 0.90
C LEU A 119 16.06 3.40 1.52
N THR A 120 15.08 3.43 2.42
CA THR A 120 14.49 4.65 2.97
C THR A 120 15.53 5.65 3.48
N PRO A 121 16.46 5.31 4.42
CA PRO A 121 17.41 6.28 4.94
C PRO A 121 18.37 6.81 3.86
N LYS A 122 18.72 6.00 2.88
CA LYS A 122 19.58 6.40 1.77
C LYS A 122 18.88 7.38 0.84
N LEU A 123 17.62 7.08 0.48
CA LEU A 123 16.82 7.92 -0.40
C LEU A 123 16.46 9.25 0.25
N LEU A 124 16.09 9.26 1.54
CA LEU A 124 15.78 10.50 2.26
C LEU A 124 17.01 11.38 2.44
N ASN A 125 18.21 10.80 2.55
CA ASN A 125 19.46 11.55 2.58
C ASN A 125 19.81 12.17 1.22
N ASN A 126 19.38 11.60 0.09
CA ASN A 126 19.60 12.13 -1.26
C ASN A 126 18.42 11.84 -2.20
N LEU A 127 17.38 12.68 -2.11
CA LEU A 127 16.16 12.56 -2.92
C LEU A 127 16.39 12.70 -4.43
N ASN A 128 17.54 13.23 -4.86
CA ASN A 128 17.88 13.42 -6.27
C ASN A 128 18.68 12.26 -6.86
N ASP A 129 19.07 11.27 -6.07
CA ASP A 129 19.79 10.10 -6.55
C ASP A 129 18.89 9.23 -7.44
N GLU A 130 19.24 9.17 -8.72
CA GLU A 130 18.44 8.47 -9.73
C GLU A 130 18.45 6.96 -9.55
N ASN A 131 19.55 6.39 -9.05
CA ASN A 131 19.63 4.95 -8.80
C ASN A 131 18.73 4.54 -7.62
N LEU A 132 18.66 5.37 -6.56
CA LEU A 132 17.75 5.13 -5.44
C LEU A 132 16.29 5.32 -5.85
N ARG A 133 15.99 6.33 -6.68
CA ARG A 133 14.65 6.51 -7.29
C ARG A 133 14.27 5.31 -8.17
N LYS A 134 15.18 4.82 -8.98
CA LYS A 134 15.00 3.63 -9.81
C LYS A 134 14.70 2.41 -8.94
N ALA A 135 15.48 2.17 -7.90
CA ALA A 135 15.26 1.07 -6.96
C ALA A 135 13.88 1.15 -6.30
N MET A 136 13.41 2.35 -5.94
CA MET A 136 12.06 2.56 -5.40
C MET A 136 10.98 2.20 -6.42
N ILE A 137 11.10 2.62 -7.70
CA ILE A 137 10.16 2.28 -8.77
C ILE A 137 10.10 0.76 -8.95
N GLU A 138 11.25 0.11 -9.15
CA GLU A 138 11.33 -1.33 -9.38
C GLU A 138 10.71 -2.13 -8.23
N THR A 139 10.98 -1.71 -6.98
CA THR A 139 10.40 -2.33 -5.79
C THR A 139 8.89 -2.11 -5.72
N GLY A 140 8.41 -0.91 -6.05
CA GLY A 140 7.00 -0.57 -6.13
C GLY A 140 6.25 -1.42 -7.15
N THR A 141 6.84 -1.61 -8.33
CA THR A 141 6.30 -2.48 -9.37
C THR A 141 6.07 -3.90 -8.86
N VAL A 142 7.09 -4.49 -8.20
CA VAL A 142 6.99 -5.86 -7.65
C VAL A 142 5.98 -5.94 -6.52
N SER A 143 5.84 -4.89 -5.72
CA SER A 143 4.90 -4.88 -4.59
C SER A 143 3.45 -5.09 -5.01
N HIS A 144 3.06 -4.68 -6.23
CA HIS A 144 1.65 -4.67 -6.66
C HIS A 144 1.35 -5.39 -7.98
N ASN A 145 2.33 -6.05 -8.60
CA ASN A 145 2.15 -6.78 -9.87
C ASN A 145 1.60 -8.22 -9.72
N GLY A 146 1.27 -8.65 -8.50
CA GLY A 146 0.74 -9.97 -8.21
C GLY A 146 1.75 -10.97 -7.64
N PHE A 147 3.06 -10.74 -7.73
CA PHE A 147 4.07 -11.67 -7.19
C PHE A 147 3.98 -11.85 -5.67
N THR A 148 3.63 -10.79 -4.94
CA THR A 148 3.46 -10.84 -3.48
C THR A 148 2.16 -11.51 -3.02
N SER A 149 1.29 -11.90 -3.97
CA SER A 149 -0.01 -12.54 -3.68
C SER A 149 -0.28 -13.80 -4.49
N PHE A 150 0.71 -14.28 -5.23
CA PHE A 150 0.57 -15.44 -6.09
C PHE A 150 0.07 -16.67 -5.32
N GLY A 151 -1.03 -17.26 -5.77
CA GLY A 151 -1.64 -18.43 -5.14
C GLY A 151 -2.39 -18.15 -3.83
N LYS A 152 -2.60 -16.88 -3.45
CA LYS A 152 -3.29 -16.50 -2.20
C LYS A 152 -4.63 -15.84 -2.46
N VAL A 153 -5.56 -16.06 -1.53
CA VAL A 153 -6.74 -15.20 -1.39
C VAL A 153 -6.36 -14.06 -0.45
N THR A 154 -6.26 -12.86 -1.00
CA THR A 154 -5.79 -11.70 -0.25
C THR A 154 -6.94 -10.82 0.22
N SER A 155 -6.74 -10.17 1.36
CA SER A 155 -7.53 -9.04 1.83
C SER A 155 -6.60 -7.87 2.12
N MET A 156 -7.15 -6.66 2.05
CA MET A 156 -6.38 -5.42 2.24
C MET A 156 -7.09 -4.56 3.31
N PRO A 157 -7.08 -5.00 4.59
CA PRO A 157 -7.82 -4.31 5.66
C PRO A 157 -7.32 -2.90 5.94
N CYS A 158 -6.00 -2.66 5.90
CA CYS A 158 -5.45 -1.32 6.09
C CYS A 158 -5.84 -0.39 4.94
N HIS A 159 -5.73 -0.84 3.69
CA HIS A 159 -6.20 -0.07 2.54
C HIS A 159 -7.71 0.19 2.59
N PHE A 160 -8.50 -0.82 2.98
CA PHE A 160 -9.94 -0.65 3.13
C PHE A 160 -10.27 0.44 4.15
N VAL A 161 -9.64 0.41 5.33
CA VAL A 161 -9.85 1.41 6.39
C VAL A 161 -9.33 2.77 5.96
N GLU A 162 -8.16 2.83 5.31
CA GLU A 162 -7.62 4.07 4.77
C GLU A 162 -8.56 4.70 3.74
N HIS A 163 -9.18 3.91 2.86
CA HIS A 163 -10.16 4.42 1.91
C HIS A 163 -11.40 5.01 2.60
N LEU A 164 -11.84 4.47 3.75
CA LEU A 164 -12.91 5.08 4.54
C LEU A 164 -12.47 6.42 5.12
N ILE A 165 -11.23 6.49 5.62
CA ILE A 165 -10.65 7.72 6.19
C ILE A 165 -10.51 8.78 5.09
N SER A 166 -9.74 8.51 4.04
CA SER A 166 -9.45 9.49 2.98
C SER A 166 -10.63 9.76 2.04
N GLY A 167 -11.64 8.90 2.04
CA GLY A 167 -12.92 9.18 1.40
C GLY A 167 -13.65 10.32 2.12
N LYS A 168 -13.61 10.35 3.46
CA LYS A 168 -14.22 11.38 4.31
C LYS A 168 -13.32 12.60 4.48
N TYR A 169 -12.01 12.40 4.56
CA TYR A 169 -10.98 13.42 4.77
C TYR A 169 -10.02 13.45 3.57
N PRO A 170 -10.43 14.04 2.43
CA PRO A 170 -9.71 13.92 1.16
C PRO A 170 -8.35 14.65 1.12
N GLU A 171 -8.04 15.46 2.13
CA GLU A 171 -6.75 16.11 2.34
C GLU A 171 -5.68 15.17 2.92
N ILE A 172 -6.09 14.01 3.44
CA ILE A 172 -5.16 13.01 3.96
C ILE A 172 -4.54 12.24 2.79
N ALA A 173 -3.21 12.38 2.65
CA ALA A 173 -2.47 11.62 1.66
C ALA A 173 -2.54 10.11 1.98
N HIS A 174 -2.73 9.27 0.97
CA HIS A 174 -2.95 7.83 1.12
C HIS A 174 -1.88 7.14 1.96
N GLY A 175 -0.59 7.35 1.65
CA GLY A 175 0.50 6.75 2.41
C GLY A 175 0.59 7.25 3.86
N LEU A 176 0.20 8.51 4.13
CA LEU A 176 0.08 9.01 5.50
C LEU A 176 -1.03 8.26 6.25
N GLY A 177 -2.20 8.11 5.64
CA GLY A 177 -3.31 7.35 6.24
C GLY A 177 -2.92 5.90 6.54
N LEU A 178 -2.21 5.24 5.61
CA LEU A 178 -1.71 3.88 5.79
C LEU A 178 -0.70 3.78 6.94
N SER A 179 0.20 4.76 7.11
CA SER A 179 1.21 4.75 8.17
C SER A 179 0.60 4.66 9.57
N TRP A 180 -0.59 5.19 9.78
CA TRP A 180 -1.32 5.12 11.06
C TRP A 180 -1.96 3.75 11.33
N LEU A 181 -2.05 2.87 10.34
CA LEU A 181 -2.84 1.63 10.41
C LEU A 181 -1.98 0.37 10.50
N LEU A 182 -0.79 0.37 9.92
CA LEU A 182 0.04 -0.85 9.79
C LEU A 182 0.50 -1.39 11.15
N GLY A 183 1.07 -0.56 12.02
CA GLY A 183 1.48 -0.95 13.38
C GLY A 183 0.30 -1.42 14.24
N PRO A 184 -0.77 -0.61 14.37
CA PRO A 184 -1.99 -1.04 15.07
C PRO A 184 -2.61 -2.33 14.52
N PHE A 185 -2.56 -2.58 13.20
CA PHE A 185 -3.02 -3.85 12.63
C PHE A 185 -2.27 -5.05 13.24
N MET A 186 -0.95 -5.03 13.28
CA MET A 186 -0.17 -6.12 13.87
C MET A 186 -0.41 -6.27 15.37
N ARG A 187 -0.43 -5.15 16.12
CA ARG A 187 -0.61 -5.18 17.58
C ARG A 187 -1.98 -5.71 17.98
N ARG A 188 -3.06 -5.30 17.32
CA ARG A 188 -4.42 -5.78 17.59
C ARG A 188 -4.62 -7.24 17.24
N ASN A 189 -3.84 -7.78 16.32
CA ASN A 189 -3.95 -9.14 15.85
C ASN A 189 -2.76 -10.02 16.26
N TYR A 190 -2.00 -9.59 17.28
CA TYR A 190 -0.75 -10.22 17.69
C TYR A 190 -0.89 -11.72 17.94
N GLU A 191 -1.90 -12.15 18.71
CA GLU A 191 -2.06 -13.55 19.10
C GLU A 191 -2.24 -14.49 17.91
N VAL A 192 -2.97 -14.03 16.89
CA VAL A 192 -3.23 -14.83 15.67
C VAL A 192 -2.14 -14.68 14.61
N LEU A 193 -1.36 -13.61 14.66
CA LEU A 193 -0.29 -13.32 13.69
C LEU A 193 1.13 -13.58 14.23
N LYS A 194 1.28 -14.03 15.47
CA LYS A 194 2.56 -14.11 16.18
C LYS A 194 3.67 -14.79 15.37
N ASP A 195 3.38 -15.93 14.75
CA ASP A 195 4.38 -16.67 13.97
C ASP A 195 4.76 -15.93 12.69
N LYS A 196 3.80 -15.28 12.04
CA LYS A 196 4.06 -14.42 10.89
C LYS A 196 4.85 -13.17 11.28
N ILE A 197 4.54 -12.57 12.44
CA ILE A 197 5.30 -11.42 12.98
C ILE A 197 6.74 -11.83 13.29
N LYS A 198 6.97 -13.03 13.85
CA LYS A 198 8.32 -13.55 14.07
C LYS A 198 9.09 -13.68 12.75
N LYS A 199 8.51 -14.33 11.73
CA LYS A 199 9.14 -14.46 10.40
C LYS A 199 9.38 -13.07 9.76
N PHE A 200 8.44 -12.15 9.89
CA PHE A 200 8.57 -10.77 9.42
C PHE A 200 9.76 -10.08 10.11
N GLY A 201 9.85 -10.16 11.44
CA GLY A 201 10.95 -9.59 12.21
C GLY A 201 12.31 -10.13 11.78
N HIS A 202 12.41 -11.47 11.66
CA HIS A 202 13.62 -12.13 11.20
C HIS A 202 14.09 -11.62 9.83
N PHE A 203 13.18 -11.60 8.82
CA PHE A 203 13.55 -11.23 7.46
C PHE A 203 13.72 -9.72 7.24
N VAL A 204 12.96 -8.88 7.95
CA VAL A 204 12.94 -7.43 7.71
C VAL A 204 13.93 -6.70 8.63
N PHE A 205 14.12 -7.17 9.87
CA PHE A 205 14.87 -6.45 10.90
C PHE A 205 16.00 -7.27 11.54
N ASP A 206 16.26 -8.48 11.05
CA ASP A 206 17.19 -9.43 11.68
C ASP A 206 16.84 -9.66 13.17
N GLU A 207 15.51 -9.82 13.48
CA GLU A 207 14.96 -9.88 14.82
C GLU A 207 14.02 -11.07 15.00
N ASP A 208 14.34 -11.95 15.94
CA ASP A 208 13.58 -13.18 16.19
C ASP A 208 12.50 -13.04 17.26
N ASP A 209 12.56 -12.00 18.11
CA ASP A 209 11.49 -11.71 19.07
C ASP A 209 10.35 -10.94 18.37
N PRO A 210 9.13 -11.51 18.30
CA PRO A 210 8.05 -10.87 17.59
C PRO A 210 7.57 -9.56 18.25
N LYS A 211 7.78 -9.34 19.54
CA LYS A 211 7.43 -8.07 20.19
C LYS A 211 8.44 -6.99 19.85
N VAL A 212 9.73 -7.33 19.89
CA VAL A 212 10.80 -6.42 19.48
C VAL A 212 10.68 -6.10 17.98
N ALA A 213 10.28 -7.06 17.15
CA ALA A 213 10.00 -6.83 15.73
C ALA A 213 8.87 -5.80 15.50
N LEU A 214 7.81 -5.84 16.31
CA LEU A 214 6.74 -4.83 16.29
C LEU A 214 7.28 -3.44 16.65
N ASP A 215 8.10 -3.36 17.70
CA ASP A 215 8.66 -2.08 18.15
C ASP A 215 9.59 -1.50 17.07
N LYS A 216 10.46 -2.32 16.45
CA LYS A 216 11.31 -1.89 15.33
C LYS A 216 10.51 -1.42 14.12
N PHE A 217 9.38 -2.05 13.82
CA PHE A 217 8.52 -1.59 12.74
C PHE A 217 7.85 -0.24 13.06
N ASP A 218 7.35 -0.07 14.29
CA ASP A 218 6.80 1.21 14.72
C ASP A 218 7.89 2.31 14.73
N GLU A 219 9.12 2.00 15.18
CA GLU A 219 10.27 2.91 15.11
C GLU A 219 10.56 3.33 13.65
N TYR A 220 10.54 2.37 12.71
CA TYR A 220 10.71 2.67 11.29
C TYR A 220 9.62 3.62 10.77
N ILE A 221 8.34 3.33 11.02
CA ILE A 221 7.23 4.20 10.60
C ILE A 221 7.34 5.60 11.24
N ASN A 222 7.69 5.67 12.52
CA ASN A 222 7.85 6.93 13.25
C ASN A 222 9.11 7.72 12.84
N SER A 223 10.09 7.07 12.20
CA SER A 223 11.28 7.74 11.66
C SER A 223 10.98 8.52 10.39
N LEU A 224 9.87 8.24 9.72
CA LEU A 224 9.43 8.98 8.54
C LEU A 224 8.96 10.38 8.93
N PRO A 225 9.24 11.42 8.15
CA PRO A 225 8.93 12.81 8.48
C PRO A 225 7.43 13.14 8.35
N PHE A 226 6.59 12.26 8.90
CA PHE A 226 5.15 12.49 9.02
C PHE A 226 4.83 13.23 10.32
N ASN A 227 4.70 14.55 10.25
CA ASN A 227 4.43 15.40 11.41
C ASN A 227 2.93 15.63 11.67
N LYS A 228 2.08 14.68 11.24
CA LYS A 228 0.63 14.78 11.32
C LYS A 228 0.02 13.49 11.87
N THR A 229 -0.92 13.64 12.77
CA THR A 229 -1.72 12.58 13.38
C THR A 229 -3.17 12.60 12.85
N MET A 230 -3.97 11.60 13.16
CA MET A 230 -5.40 11.59 12.83
C MET A 230 -6.14 12.80 13.45
N GLU A 231 -5.76 13.19 14.66
CA GLU A 231 -6.33 14.30 15.41
C GLU A 231 -6.09 15.64 14.72
N ASP A 232 -4.95 15.83 14.03
CA ASP A 232 -4.65 17.04 13.26
C ASP A 232 -5.61 17.27 12.09
N PHE A 233 -6.32 16.24 11.66
CA PHE A 233 -7.35 16.29 10.62
C PHE A 233 -8.77 16.30 11.20
N GLY A 234 -8.92 16.44 12.52
CA GLY A 234 -10.22 16.49 13.18
C GLY A 234 -10.88 15.11 13.38
N ILE A 235 -10.14 14.02 13.19
CA ILE A 235 -10.64 12.68 13.49
C ILE A 235 -10.71 12.51 15.00
N THR A 236 -11.91 12.31 15.52
CA THR A 236 -12.14 12.16 16.96
C THR A 236 -11.62 10.81 17.47
N SER A 237 -11.36 10.73 18.80
CA SER A 237 -10.92 9.46 19.42
C SER A 237 -11.92 8.32 19.20
N THR A 238 -13.22 8.62 19.16
CA THR A 238 -14.27 7.64 18.88
C THR A 238 -14.19 7.14 17.44
N GLU A 239 -13.99 8.02 16.47
CA GLU A 239 -13.82 7.63 15.06
C GLU A 239 -12.53 6.86 14.85
N LYS A 240 -11.44 7.29 15.48
CA LYS A 240 -10.16 6.57 15.45
C LYS A 240 -10.33 5.12 15.94
N GLU A 241 -10.96 4.93 17.11
CA GLU A 241 -11.20 3.59 17.64
C GLU A 241 -12.13 2.77 16.74
N TYR A 242 -13.14 3.39 16.13
CA TYR A 242 -13.98 2.75 15.13
C TYR A 242 -13.16 2.26 13.94
N TYR A 243 -12.31 3.10 13.33
CA TYR A 243 -11.45 2.70 12.22
C TYR A 243 -10.49 1.57 12.61
N LEU A 244 -9.84 1.69 13.76
CA LEU A 244 -8.92 0.64 14.24
C LEU A 244 -9.63 -0.69 14.53
N SER A 245 -10.90 -0.68 14.93
CA SER A 245 -11.70 -1.89 15.17
C SER A 245 -11.97 -2.71 13.91
N LEU A 246 -11.88 -2.09 12.73
CA LEU A 246 -12.05 -2.73 11.42
C LEU A 246 -10.80 -3.48 10.93
N LEU A 247 -9.65 -3.29 11.58
CA LEU A 247 -8.38 -3.91 11.20
C LEU A 247 -8.34 -5.39 11.58
N LYS A 248 -8.95 -6.24 10.75
CA LYS A 248 -8.99 -7.69 10.97
C LYS A 248 -8.30 -8.42 9.82
N PRO A 249 -7.40 -9.41 10.10
CA PRO A 249 -6.81 -10.22 9.05
C PRO A 249 -7.86 -11.17 8.44
N ALA A 250 -7.71 -11.50 7.17
CA ALA A 250 -8.38 -12.64 6.58
C ALA A 250 -7.53 -13.90 6.86
N LEU A 251 -7.99 -14.71 7.77
CA LEU A 251 -7.33 -15.96 8.21
C LEU A 251 -8.10 -17.19 7.76
#